data_2d57491ac2be84590cd29e0e98a22539
#
_entry.id   2d57491ac2be84590cd29e0e98a22539
#
_cell.length_a   1.000
_cell.length_b   1.000
_cell.length_c   1.000
_cell.angle_alpha   90.00
_cell.angle_beta   90.00
_cell.angle_gamma   90.00
#
_symmetry.space_group_name_H-M   'P 1'
#
loop_
_entity.id
_entity.type
_entity.pdbx_description
1 polymer ?
#
loop_
_entity_poly.entity_id
_entity_poly.type
_entity_poly.pdbx_seq_one_letter_code
_entity_poly.pdbx_strand_id
1 'polypeptide(L)' 'MIERQHVWLGPEATSFDELCEACLAAHEVLESETYVVHGTLRVDADVGFTTCRRGHRIVMRRVRLKIAV' A
#
# COMPACT_ATOMS: atom_id res chain seq x y z
N MET A 1 2.64 -14.41 -10.39
CA MET A 1 1.34 -13.90 -10.02
C MET A 1 1.44 -13.04 -8.77
N ILE A 2 0.94 -11.84 -8.84
CA ILE A 2 0.95 -10.94 -7.70
C ILE A 2 -0.33 -11.12 -6.96
N GLU A 3 -0.27 -11.64 -5.77
CA GLU A 3 -1.46 -11.85 -4.96
C GLU A 3 -1.73 -10.69 -4.05
N ARG A 4 -0.68 -10.07 -3.55
CA ARG A 4 -0.82 -8.97 -2.63
C ARG A 4 0.36 -8.04 -2.78
N GLN A 5 0.07 -6.77 -2.70
CA GLN A 5 1.09 -5.75 -2.70
C GLN A 5 1.32 -5.31 -1.26
N HIS A 6 2.58 -5.13 -0.89
CA HIS A 6 2.92 -4.68 0.45
C HIS A 6 3.45 -3.27 0.38
N VAL A 7 2.96 -2.42 1.26
CA VAL A 7 3.43 -1.05 1.38
C VAL A 7 3.92 -0.86 2.80
N TRP A 8 5.12 -0.30 2.93
CA TRP A 8 5.74 -0.09 4.24
C TRP A 8 5.65 1.39 4.59
N LEU A 9 5.07 1.68 5.73
CA LEU A 9 4.91 3.03 6.22
C LEU A 9 5.91 3.29 7.33
N GLY A 10 6.38 4.52 7.41
CA GLY A 10 7.26 4.91 8.48
C GLY A 10 6.55 4.88 9.82
N PRO A 11 7.32 5.07 10.92
CA PRO A 11 6.74 4.91 12.26
C PRO A 11 5.58 5.84 12.56
N GLU A 12 5.54 7.00 11.91
CA GLU A 12 4.50 7.98 12.20
C GLU A 12 3.62 8.28 11.00
N ALA A 13 3.84 7.59 9.90
CA ALA A 13 3.04 7.83 8.70
C ALA A 13 1.64 7.26 8.88
N THR A 14 0.63 8.02 8.42
CA THR A 14 -0.74 7.58 8.56
C THR A 14 -1.44 7.46 7.23
N SER A 15 -0.79 7.80 6.14
CA SER A 15 -1.41 7.68 4.81
C SER A 15 -0.33 7.46 3.77
N PHE A 16 -0.77 7.00 2.61
CA PHE A 16 0.14 6.80 1.49
C PHE A 16 -0.65 6.83 0.20
N ASP A 17 0.08 7.10 -0.89
CA ASP A 17 -0.44 6.99 -2.24
C ASP A 17 0.52 6.09 -3.00
N GLU A 18 0.01 5.01 -3.55
CA GLU A 18 0.83 4.06 -4.26
C GLU A 18 0.11 3.57 -5.50
N LEU A 19 0.87 3.16 -6.49
CA LEU A 19 0.31 2.55 -7.67
C LEU A 19 -0.05 1.11 -7.38
N CYS A 20 -1.18 0.67 -7.88
CA CYS A 20 -1.56 -0.72 -7.75
C CYS A 20 -0.76 -1.54 -8.75
N GLU A 21 0.18 -2.32 -8.26
CA GLU A 21 1.07 -3.08 -9.13
C GLU A 21 0.31 -4.12 -9.94
N ALA A 22 -0.73 -4.70 -9.36
CA ALA A 22 -1.50 -5.70 -10.09
C ALA A 22 -2.25 -5.07 -11.27
N CYS A 23 -2.76 -3.86 -11.09
CA CYS A 23 -3.40 -3.17 -12.20
C CYS A 23 -2.40 -2.82 -13.28
N LEU A 24 -1.23 -2.36 -12.89
CA LEU A 24 -0.20 -2.01 -13.87
C LEU A 24 0.27 -3.23 -14.63
N ALA A 25 0.38 -4.36 -13.95
CA ALA A 25 0.80 -5.60 -14.61
C ALA A 25 -0.26 -6.10 -15.58
N ALA A 26 -1.53 -5.89 -15.26
CA ALA A 26 -2.60 -6.39 -16.10
C ALA A 26 -2.90 -5.48 -17.28
N HIS A 27 -2.56 -4.21 -17.19
CA HIS A 27 -2.90 -3.23 -18.21
C HIS A 27 -1.65 -2.52 -18.66
N GLU A 28 -1.54 -2.32 -19.95
CA GLU A 28 -0.39 -1.63 -20.50
C GLU A 28 -0.63 -0.14 -20.60
N VAL A 29 -1.63 0.35 -19.91
CA VAL A 29 -2.01 1.74 -19.99
C VAL A 29 -1.03 2.58 -19.20
N LEU A 30 -0.77 3.76 -19.69
CA LEU A 30 0.24 4.63 -19.11
C LEU A 30 -0.31 5.68 -18.16
N GLU A 31 -1.60 5.75 -18.00
CA GLU A 31 -2.20 6.74 -17.11
C GLU A 31 -2.08 6.25 -15.68
N SER A 32 -0.93 6.49 -15.11
CA SER A 32 -0.66 5.98 -13.77
C SER A 32 -1.61 6.56 -12.73
N GLU A 33 -2.18 7.72 -12.99
CA GLU A 33 -3.11 8.30 -12.03
C GLU A 33 -4.34 7.43 -11.83
N THR A 34 -4.70 6.69 -12.86
CA THR A 34 -5.85 5.80 -12.77
C THR A 34 -5.62 4.66 -11.79
N TYR A 35 -4.38 4.36 -11.51
CA TYR A 35 -4.03 3.21 -10.69
C TYR A 35 -3.51 3.58 -9.32
N VAL A 36 -3.57 4.84 -8.98
CA VAL A 36 -3.12 5.28 -7.67
C VAL A 36 -4.13 4.86 -6.62
N VAL A 37 -3.65 4.23 -5.58
CA VAL A 37 -4.47 3.81 -4.46
C VAL A 37 -4.06 4.63 -3.25
N HIS A 38 -5.05 5.24 -2.62
CA HIS A 38 -4.83 6.03 -1.43
C HIS A 38 -5.24 5.22 -0.22
N GLY A 39 -4.33 5.05 0.72
CA GLY A 39 -4.62 4.28 1.91
C GLY A 39 -4.27 5.03 3.17
N THR A 40 -4.90 4.63 4.26
CA THR A 40 -4.64 5.22 5.56
C THR A 40 -4.41 4.11 6.57
N LEU A 41 -3.60 4.41 7.57
CA LEU A 41 -3.31 3.47 8.65
C LEU A 41 -3.12 4.27 9.91
N ARG A 42 -3.85 3.91 10.96
CA ARG A 42 -3.75 4.61 12.22
C ARG A 42 -2.34 4.48 12.77
N VAL A 43 -1.90 5.51 13.48
CA VAL A 43 -0.54 5.55 13.97
C VAL A 43 -0.25 4.42 14.95
N ASP A 44 -1.28 3.95 15.65
CA ASP A 44 -1.12 2.87 16.62
C ASP A 44 -1.32 1.49 16.02
N ALA A 45 -1.59 1.41 14.73
CA ALA A 45 -1.79 0.12 14.06
C ALA A 45 -0.52 -0.29 13.35
N ASP A 46 -0.27 -1.59 13.36
CA ASP A 46 0.92 -2.15 12.71
C ASP A 46 0.63 -2.70 11.33
N VAL A 47 -0.64 -3.00 11.06
CA VAL A 47 -1.00 -3.60 9.78
C VAL A 47 -2.41 -3.15 9.43
N GLY A 48 -2.66 -3.01 8.13
CA GLY A 48 -3.97 -2.68 7.64
C GLY A 48 -4.09 -3.14 6.20
N PHE A 49 -5.26 -2.94 5.64
CA PHE A 49 -5.55 -3.37 4.28
C PHE A 49 -6.31 -2.29 3.55
N THR A 50 -6.05 -2.20 2.26
CA THR A 50 -6.89 -1.41 1.37
C THR A 50 -6.99 -2.15 0.06
N THR A 51 -7.88 -1.70 -0.81
CA THR A 51 -8.05 -2.33 -2.11
C THR A 51 -8.13 -1.24 -3.17
N CYS A 52 -7.72 -1.59 -4.37
CA CYS A 52 -7.91 -0.70 -5.50
C CYS A 52 -9.34 -0.85 -6.02
N ARG A 53 -9.66 -0.09 -7.05
CA ARG A 53 -11.01 -0.11 -7.60
C ARG A 53 -11.39 -1.49 -8.12
N ARG A 54 -10.41 -2.27 -8.50
CA ARG A 54 -10.66 -3.59 -9.08
C ARG A 54 -10.59 -4.69 -8.04
N GLY A 55 -10.39 -4.33 -6.78
CA GLY A 55 -10.41 -5.30 -5.72
C GLY A 55 -9.08 -5.94 -5.39
N HIS A 56 -7.99 -5.47 -5.98
CA HIS A 56 -6.67 -5.98 -5.64
C HIS A 56 -6.32 -5.52 -4.23
N ARG A 57 -5.87 -6.44 -3.41
CA ARG A 57 -5.61 -6.13 -2.01
C ARG A 57 -4.19 -5.59 -1.83
N ILE A 58 -4.09 -4.56 -1.04
CA ILE A 58 -2.81 -3.97 -0.69
C ILE A 58 -2.70 -4.02 0.82
N VAL A 59 -1.60 -4.60 1.29
CA VAL A 59 -1.35 -4.74 2.71
C VAL A 59 -0.41 -3.62 3.13
N MET A 60 -0.82 -2.87 4.14
CA MET A 60 0.00 -1.81 4.71
C MET A 60 0.63 -2.32 5.98
N ARG A 61 1.92 -2.12 6.13
CA ARG A 61 2.63 -2.52 7.32
C ARG A 61 3.46 -1.35 7.82
N ARG A 62 3.53 -1.24 9.13
CA ARG A 62 4.28 -0.16 9.74
C ARG A 62 5.67 -0.64 10.12
N VAL A 63 6.65 0.14 9.72
CA VAL A 63 8.01 -0.11 10.12
C VAL A 63 8.19 0.50 11.50
N ARG A 64 8.54 -0.32 12.46
CA ARG A 64 8.83 0.17 13.79
C ARG A 64 10.29 -0.11 14.09
N LEU A 65 11.01 0.95 14.29
CA LEU A 65 12.41 0.84 14.61
C LEU A 65 12.52 0.51 16.08
N LYS A 66 12.91 -0.71 16.35
CA LYS A 66 13.21 -1.06 17.72
C LYS A 66 14.70 -0.83 17.91
N ILE A 67 14.98 0.20 18.64
CA ILE A 67 16.37 0.46 18.99
C ILE A 67 16.66 -0.43 20.16
N ALA A 68 17.41 -1.48 19.88
CA ALA A 68 17.85 -2.34 20.95
C ALA A 68 18.89 -1.58 21.74
N VAL A 69 18.62 -1.39 22.97
CA VAL A 69 19.52 -0.64 23.81
C VAL A 69 20.33 -1.60 24.64
#